data_1f9fcf2f4f43e8569de9add2d7010104
#
_entry.id   1f9fcf2f4f43e8569de9add2d7010104
#
_cell.length_a   1.000
_cell.length_b   1.000
_cell.length_c   1.000
_cell.angle_alpha   90.00
_cell.angle_beta   90.00
_cell.angle_gamma   90.00
#
_symmetry.space_group_name_H-M   'P 1'
#
loop_
_entity.id
_entity.type
_entity.pdbx_description
1 polymer ?
#
loop_
_entity_poly.entity_id
_entity_poly.type
_entity_poly.pdbx_seq_one_letter_code
_entity_poly.pdbx_strand_id
1 'polypeptide(L)'
;MASLMVIFILLFMATLSNAVAIRNNARDTTIETLLGALKSALAAGGMDEGGVRKDDRDPYAVVIVMPEDLLFKRGDWNVGDGGQRFLGTMIPLLSDIVCKGALKTKVSNVVVEGHTDTTWSVVGAGGADGPQLNLELSQKRSMDVVRWSLAALEPGDERDCFRRLLSASGRGQEELLPDVAGDDSRQRRVVFKIRTQRDAADDLATGLVNTVATPSIETGKR
;
A
#
# COMPACT_ATOMS: atom_id res chain seq x y z
N MET A 1 30.66 34.00 25.84
CA MET A 1 30.60 32.56 25.56
C MET A 1 29.15 32.07 25.38
N ALA A 2 28.21 32.40 26.26
CA ALA A 2 26.80 31.99 26.11
C ALA A 2 26.12 32.45 24.80
N SER A 3 26.38 33.68 24.32
CA SER A 3 25.79 34.23 23.11
C SER A 3 26.22 33.48 21.85
N LEU A 4 27.46 33.02 21.74
CA LEU A 4 27.97 32.27 20.59
C LEU A 4 27.39 30.87 20.54
N MET A 5 27.17 30.24 21.67
CA MET A 5 26.53 28.95 21.80
C MET A 5 25.05 29.02 21.35
N VAL A 6 24.33 30.08 21.76
CA VAL A 6 22.91 30.28 21.35
C VAL A 6 22.80 30.45 19.83
N ILE A 7 23.71 31.28 19.23
CA ILE A 7 23.72 31.48 17.78
C ILE A 7 23.99 30.14 17.06
N PHE A 8 24.94 29.35 17.55
CA PHE A 8 25.24 28.03 16.97
C PHE A 8 24.06 27.10 17.01
N ILE A 9 23.35 27.03 18.15
CA ILE A 9 22.15 26.21 18.30
C ILE A 9 21.05 26.68 17.31
N LEU A 10 20.81 27.98 17.21
CA LEU A 10 19.81 28.52 16.29
C LEU A 10 20.14 28.21 14.83
N LEU A 11 21.42 28.37 14.42
CA LEU A 11 21.87 28.03 13.08
C LEU A 11 21.73 26.52 12.81
N PHE A 12 22.11 25.68 13.78
CA PHE A 12 21.95 24.23 13.66
C PHE A 12 20.48 23.83 13.52
N MET A 13 19.59 24.39 14.35
CA MET A 13 18.16 24.15 14.25
C MET A 13 17.56 24.63 12.92
N ALA A 14 18.01 25.78 12.41
CA ALA A 14 17.58 26.31 11.12
C ALA A 14 18.03 25.41 9.96
N THR A 15 19.28 24.92 9.96
CA THR A 15 19.79 24.00 8.95
C THR A 15 19.08 22.65 8.99
N LEU A 16 18.82 22.13 10.18
CA LEU A 16 18.08 20.88 10.35
C LEU A 16 16.63 21.01 9.84
N SER A 17 15.94 22.09 10.22
CA SER A 17 14.57 22.37 9.76
C SER A 17 14.50 22.49 8.23
N ASN A 18 15.47 23.18 7.61
CA ASN A 18 15.53 23.32 6.15
C ASN A 18 15.80 21.97 5.46
N ALA A 19 16.68 21.14 6.01
CA ALA A 19 16.95 19.81 5.46
C ALA A 19 15.71 18.91 5.52
N VAL A 20 14.93 18.96 6.61
CA VAL A 20 13.66 18.24 6.75
C VAL A 20 12.63 18.74 5.72
N ALA A 21 12.49 20.05 5.53
CA ALA A 21 11.57 20.63 4.57
C ALA A 21 11.89 20.23 3.12
N ILE A 22 13.16 20.28 2.73
CA ILE A 22 13.60 19.86 1.37
C ILE A 22 13.25 18.38 1.14
N ARG A 23 13.45 17.54 2.13
CA ARG A 23 13.17 16.11 2.05
C ARG A 23 11.68 15.82 1.92
N ASN A 24 10.85 16.45 2.75
CA ASN A 24 9.39 16.32 2.66
C ASN A 24 8.88 16.73 1.27
N ASN A 25 9.38 17.81 0.72
CA ASN A 25 9.03 18.27 -0.63
C ASN A 25 9.42 17.23 -1.70
N ALA A 26 10.60 16.61 -1.59
CA ALA A 26 11.05 15.58 -2.54
C ALA A 26 10.16 14.34 -2.50
N ARG A 27 9.77 13.88 -1.28
CA ARG A 27 8.81 12.80 -1.09
C ARG A 27 7.47 13.15 -1.72
N ASP A 28 6.91 14.29 -1.36
CA ASP A 28 5.59 14.71 -1.81
C ASP A 28 5.55 14.83 -3.34
N THR A 29 6.63 15.35 -3.96
CA THR A 29 6.76 15.38 -5.42
C THR A 29 6.77 13.99 -6.04
N THR A 30 7.45 13.01 -5.42
CA THR A 30 7.50 11.63 -5.91
C THR A 30 6.11 10.97 -5.82
N ILE A 31 5.39 11.16 -4.72
CA ILE A 31 4.03 10.63 -4.51
C ILE A 31 3.05 11.27 -5.49
N GLU A 32 3.11 12.59 -5.70
CA GLU A 32 2.24 13.27 -6.68
C GLU A 32 2.53 12.80 -8.12
N THR A 33 3.81 12.61 -8.47
CA THR A 33 4.21 12.10 -9.79
C THR A 33 3.67 10.68 -9.99
N LEU A 34 3.81 9.80 -9.00
CA LEU A 34 3.28 8.43 -9.04
C LEU A 34 1.76 8.42 -9.16
N LEU A 35 1.07 9.21 -8.33
CA LEU A 35 -0.39 9.36 -8.35
C LEU A 35 -0.87 9.82 -9.72
N GLY A 36 -0.27 10.87 -10.27
CA GLY A 36 -0.62 11.40 -11.59
C GLY A 36 -0.37 10.40 -12.72
N ALA A 37 0.77 9.69 -12.69
CA ALA A 37 1.09 8.67 -13.68
C ALA A 37 0.08 7.50 -13.65
N LEU A 38 -0.29 7.02 -12.46
CA LEU A 38 -1.28 5.94 -12.30
C LEU A 38 -2.65 6.37 -12.79
N LYS A 39 -3.14 7.55 -12.41
CA LYS A 39 -4.43 8.08 -12.86
C LYS A 39 -4.47 8.22 -14.38
N SER A 40 -3.46 8.85 -14.96
CA SER A 40 -3.37 9.03 -16.41
C SER A 40 -3.32 7.71 -17.17
N ALA A 41 -2.57 6.71 -16.68
CA ALA A 41 -2.48 5.41 -17.31
C ALA A 41 -3.80 4.64 -17.24
N LEU A 42 -4.47 4.63 -16.08
CA LEU A 42 -5.77 3.96 -15.93
C LEU A 42 -6.85 4.62 -16.78
N ALA A 43 -6.91 5.96 -16.81
CA ALA A 43 -7.83 6.70 -17.68
C ALA A 43 -7.57 6.40 -19.17
N ALA A 44 -6.31 6.36 -19.61
CA ALA A 44 -5.93 5.98 -20.96
C ALA A 44 -6.32 4.53 -21.31
N GLY A 45 -6.30 3.63 -20.32
CA GLY A 45 -6.79 2.26 -20.42
C GLY A 45 -8.32 2.11 -20.36
N GLY A 46 -9.06 3.23 -20.25
CA GLY A 46 -10.53 3.22 -20.13
C GLY A 46 -11.05 2.72 -18.79
N MET A 47 -10.21 2.76 -17.74
CA MET A 47 -10.56 2.35 -16.38
C MET A 47 -10.89 3.54 -15.49
N ASP A 48 -11.75 3.31 -14.48
CA ASP A 48 -12.06 4.33 -13.47
C ASP A 48 -10.82 4.65 -12.62
N GLU A 49 -10.43 5.93 -12.61
CA GLU A 49 -9.34 6.45 -11.80
C GLU A 49 -9.73 6.79 -10.36
N GLY A 50 -11.03 6.73 -10.04
CA GLY A 50 -11.56 7.11 -8.72
C GLY A 50 -11.02 6.24 -7.58
N GLY A 51 -10.60 5.02 -7.88
CA GLY A 51 -9.93 4.13 -6.92
C GLY A 51 -8.47 4.47 -6.62
N VAL A 52 -7.85 5.43 -7.35
CA VAL A 52 -6.42 5.79 -7.19
C VAL A 52 -6.27 7.00 -6.27
N ARG A 53 -5.63 6.81 -5.12
CA ARG A 53 -5.42 7.87 -4.14
C ARG A 53 -4.15 7.66 -3.33
N LYS A 54 -3.72 8.68 -2.60
CA LYS A 54 -2.69 8.51 -1.56
C LYS A 54 -3.21 7.56 -0.47
N ASP A 55 -2.31 6.82 0.15
CA ASP A 55 -2.68 6.03 1.32
C ASP A 55 -2.80 6.95 2.56
N ASP A 56 -3.92 6.85 3.27
CA ASP A 56 -4.21 7.71 4.43
C ASP A 56 -3.32 7.36 5.65
N ARG A 57 -2.73 6.16 5.66
CA ARG A 57 -1.91 5.64 6.77
C ARG A 57 -0.41 5.60 6.44
N ASP A 58 -0.04 5.67 5.17
CA ASP A 58 1.35 5.58 4.73
C ASP A 58 1.67 6.70 3.75
N PRO A 59 2.35 7.78 4.20
CA PRO A 59 2.66 8.93 3.35
C PRO A 59 3.64 8.62 2.21
N TYR A 60 4.21 7.40 2.17
CA TYR A 60 5.10 6.91 1.13
C TYR A 60 4.37 5.99 0.13
N ALA A 61 3.04 5.91 0.18
CA ALA A 61 2.29 5.00 -0.65
C ALA A 61 1.16 5.68 -1.44
N VAL A 62 0.94 5.16 -2.64
CA VAL A 62 -0.27 5.36 -3.44
C VAL A 62 -1.00 4.04 -3.51
N VAL A 63 -2.32 4.06 -3.40
CA VAL A 63 -3.16 2.88 -3.47
C VAL A 63 -4.08 2.92 -4.69
N ILE A 64 -4.31 1.74 -5.28
CA ILE A 64 -5.38 1.47 -6.25
C ILE A 64 -6.36 0.56 -5.54
N VAL A 65 -7.57 1.05 -5.29
CA VAL A 65 -8.63 0.31 -4.58
C VAL A 65 -9.60 -0.25 -5.60
N MET A 66 -9.85 -1.56 -5.51
CA MET A 66 -10.77 -2.27 -6.39
C MET A 66 -11.82 -2.99 -5.55
N PRO A 67 -13.12 -2.83 -5.86
CA PRO A 67 -14.16 -3.59 -5.19
C PRO A 67 -14.04 -5.09 -5.51
N GLU A 68 -14.47 -5.94 -4.55
CA GLU A 68 -14.37 -7.39 -4.65
C GLU A 68 -15.06 -7.94 -5.90
N ASP A 69 -16.24 -7.46 -6.19
CA ASP A 69 -17.12 -7.95 -7.27
C ASP A 69 -16.54 -7.73 -8.68
N LEU A 70 -15.58 -6.82 -8.81
CA LEU A 70 -14.82 -6.65 -10.05
C LEU A 70 -13.91 -7.86 -10.35
N LEU A 71 -13.34 -8.45 -9.29
CA LEU A 71 -12.32 -9.51 -9.41
C LEU A 71 -12.86 -10.91 -9.14
N PHE A 72 -13.79 -11.05 -8.19
CA PHE A 72 -14.22 -12.34 -7.68
C PHE A 72 -15.74 -12.51 -7.70
N LYS A 73 -16.18 -13.74 -7.76
CA LYS A 73 -17.55 -14.10 -7.36
C LYS A 73 -17.65 -14.10 -5.82
N ARG A 74 -18.81 -13.78 -5.31
CA ARG A 74 -19.06 -13.76 -3.86
C ARG A 74 -18.66 -15.08 -3.20
N GLY A 75 -17.85 -15.01 -2.16
CA GLY A 75 -17.37 -16.17 -1.42
C GLY A 75 -16.24 -16.97 -2.11
N ASP A 76 -15.84 -16.60 -3.32
CA ASP A 76 -14.76 -17.23 -4.05
C ASP A 76 -13.42 -16.47 -3.81
N TRP A 77 -12.32 -17.19 -3.97
CA TRP A 77 -10.96 -16.63 -3.97
C TRP A 77 -10.29 -16.67 -5.35
N ASN A 78 -10.90 -17.35 -6.32
CA ASN A 78 -10.39 -17.41 -7.68
C ASN A 78 -10.82 -16.18 -8.47
N VAL A 79 -9.88 -15.52 -9.10
CA VAL A 79 -10.16 -14.38 -10.00
C VAL A 79 -11.00 -14.87 -11.18
N GLY A 80 -12.18 -14.29 -11.32
CA GLY A 80 -13.11 -14.63 -12.43
C GLY A 80 -12.67 -14.03 -13.76
N ASP A 81 -13.32 -14.44 -14.86
CA ASP A 81 -12.97 -13.99 -16.24
C ASP A 81 -12.98 -12.46 -16.39
N GLY A 82 -13.90 -11.75 -15.69
CA GLY A 82 -13.95 -10.29 -15.66
C GLY A 82 -12.70 -9.70 -15.03
N GLY A 83 -12.32 -10.25 -13.88
CA GLY A 83 -11.11 -9.84 -13.14
C GLY A 83 -9.83 -10.13 -13.94
N GLN A 84 -9.77 -11.29 -14.61
CA GLN A 84 -8.62 -11.62 -15.47
C GLN A 84 -8.45 -10.62 -16.62
N ARG A 85 -9.54 -10.25 -17.28
CA ARG A 85 -9.50 -9.21 -18.34
C ARG A 85 -9.09 -7.85 -17.76
N PHE A 86 -9.63 -7.48 -16.61
CA PHE A 86 -9.28 -6.23 -15.93
C PHE A 86 -7.79 -6.19 -15.58
N LEU A 87 -7.28 -7.22 -14.93
CA LEU A 87 -5.85 -7.34 -14.59
C LEU A 87 -4.98 -7.37 -15.85
N GLY A 88 -5.44 -8.05 -16.91
CA GLY A 88 -4.75 -8.11 -18.21
C GLY A 88 -4.56 -6.72 -18.86
N THR A 89 -5.44 -5.76 -18.57
CA THR A 89 -5.31 -4.37 -19.04
C THR A 89 -4.53 -3.50 -18.04
N MET A 90 -4.84 -3.61 -16.75
CA MET A 90 -4.25 -2.76 -15.70
C MET A 90 -2.78 -3.07 -15.44
N ILE A 91 -2.42 -4.34 -15.37
CA ILE A 91 -1.07 -4.74 -14.92
C ILE A 91 0.04 -4.31 -15.89
N PRO A 92 -0.09 -4.42 -17.21
CA PRO A 92 0.91 -3.88 -18.12
C PRO A 92 1.14 -2.38 -17.92
N LEU A 93 0.09 -1.59 -17.70
CA LEU A 93 0.18 -0.15 -17.42
C LEU A 93 0.89 0.14 -16.10
N LEU A 94 0.52 -0.59 -15.04
CA LEU A 94 1.17 -0.48 -13.74
C LEU A 94 2.64 -0.88 -13.80
N SER A 95 2.95 -2.00 -14.45
CA SER A 95 4.30 -2.52 -14.61
C SER A 95 5.20 -1.54 -15.38
N ASP A 96 4.68 -0.91 -16.45
CA ASP A 96 5.40 0.11 -17.20
C ASP A 96 5.81 1.31 -16.31
N ILE A 97 4.89 1.76 -15.45
CA ILE A 97 5.16 2.86 -14.51
C ILE A 97 6.23 2.50 -13.48
N VAL A 98 6.14 1.31 -12.86
CA VAL A 98 7.01 0.94 -11.73
C VAL A 98 8.31 0.27 -12.15
N CYS A 99 8.38 -0.29 -13.37
CA CYS A 99 9.55 -0.99 -13.88
C CYS A 99 10.30 -0.27 -14.99
N LYS A 100 9.71 0.82 -15.55
CA LYS A 100 10.35 1.64 -16.59
C LYS A 100 10.37 3.11 -16.17
N GLY A 101 11.07 3.92 -16.87
CA GLY A 101 11.12 5.37 -16.67
C GLY A 101 11.71 5.81 -15.32
N ALA A 102 11.37 7.05 -14.92
CA ALA A 102 11.95 7.72 -13.75
C ALA A 102 11.52 7.13 -12.39
N LEU A 103 10.34 6.44 -12.33
CA LEU A 103 9.82 5.88 -11.11
C LEU A 103 10.41 4.50 -10.76
N LYS A 104 11.09 3.83 -11.70
CA LYS A 104 11.73 2.51 -11.49
C LYS A 104 12.63 2.47 -10.25
N THR A 105 13.41 3.52 -10.02
CA THR A 105 14.32 3.61 -8.87
C THR A 105 13.68 4.25 -7.64
N LYS A 106 12.44 4.67 -7.73
CA LYS A 106 11.71 5.32 -6.64
C LYS A 106 10.70 4.39 -5.95
N VAL A 107 10.24 3.34 -6.64
CA VAL A 107 9.31 2.36 -6.06
C VAL A 107 10.11 1.27 -5.33
N SER A 108 9.71 0.98 -4.10
CA SER A 108 10.33 -0.06 -3.26
C SER A 108 9.60 -1.40 -3.35
N ASN A 109 8.28 -1.37 -3.31
CA ASN A 109 7.45 -2.57 -3.42
C ASN A 109 6.01 -2.26 -3.88
N VAL A 110 5.32 -3.30 -4.31
CA VAL A 110 3.89 -3.31 -4.62
C VAL A 110 3.26 -4.43 -3.82
N VAL A 111 2.39 -4.09 -2.87
CA VAL A 111 1.69 -5.07 -2.04
C VAL A 111 0.25 -5.18 -2.50
N VAL A 112 -0.19 -6.39 -2.82
CA VAL A 112 -1.59 -6.70 -3.07
C VAL A 112 -2.23 -7.09 -1.74
N GLU A 113 -3.11 -6.24 -1.22
CA GLU A 113 -3.79 -6.46 0.06
C GLU A 113 -5.25 -6.87 -0.20
N GLY A 114 -5.66 -8.01 0.37
CA GLY A 114 -7.05 -8.47 0.36
C GLY A 114 -7.75 -8.07 1.65
N HIS A 115 -8.96 -7.51 1.55
CA HIS A 115 -9.79 -7.12 2.70
C HIS A 115 -11.15 -7.80 2.61
N THR A 116 -11.73 -8.13 3.77
CA THR A 116 -13.09 -8.64 3.91
C THR A 116 -13.93 -7.69 4.76
N ASP A 117 -15.23 -7.90 4.75
CA ASP A 117 -16.14 -7.32 5.74
C ASP A 117 -16.15 -8.15 7.04
N THR A 118 -17.01 -7.77 7.98
CA THR A 118 -17.22 -8.52 9.24
C THR A 118 -18.23 -9.65 9.11
N THR A 119 -18.84 -9.86 7.95
CA THR A 119 -19.79 -10.95 7.72
C THR A 119 -19.02 -12.27 7.50
N TRP A 120 -19.41 -13.28 8.25
CA TRP A 120 -18.76 -14.58 8.33
C TRP A 120 -19.40 -15.55 7.33
N SER A 121 -19.30 -15.26 6.05
CA SER A 121 -19.90 -16.10 5.03
C SER A 121 -18.99 -17.28 4.65
N VAL A 122 -18.83 -18.23 5.57
CA VAL A 122 -18.30 -19.54 5.20
C VAL A 122 -19.37 -20.60 5.47
N VAL A 123 -20.04 -20.98 4.42
CA VAL A 123 -20.93 -22.16 4.42
C VAL A 123 -20.04 -23.39 4.67
N GLY A 124 -20.17 -23.98 5.87
CA GLY A 124 -19.58 -25.28 6.18
C GLY A 124 -18.39 -25.32 7.14
N ALA A 125 -17.98 -24.21 7.75
CA ALA A 125 -16.91 -24.22 8.74
C ALA A 125 -17.46 -24.52 10.14
N GLY A 126 -17.65 -25.77 10.46
CA GLY A 126 -17.95 -26.21 11.82
C GLY A 126 -16.81 -25.83 12.78
N GLY A 127 -17.00 -24.78 13.59
CA GLY A 127 -16.14 -24.43 14.71
C GLY A 127 -14.89 -23.60 14.42
N ALA A 128 -14.67 -23.11 13.21
CA ALA A 128 -13.56 -22.22 12.93
C ALA A 128 -13.88 -20.77 13.34
N ASP A 129 -12.88 -20.07 13.86
CA ASP A 129 -12.95 -18.65 14.21
C ASP A 129 -13.11 -17.81 12.92
N GLY A 130 -14.18 -17.03 12.82
CA GLY A 130 -14.49 -16.31 11.61
C GLY A 130 -13.48 -15.21 11.24
N PRO A 131 -12.86 -14.42 12.16
CA PRO A 131 -11.74 -13.54 11.81
C PRO A 131 -10.60 -14.30 11.13
N GLN A 132 -10.28 -15.51 11.59
CA GLN A 132 -9.26 -16.33 10.95
C GLN A 132 -9.67 -16.74 9.54
N LEU A 133 -10.93 -17.14 9.34
CA LEU A 133 -11.45 -17.50 8.01
C LEU A 133 -11.44 -16.31 7.05
N ASN A 134 -11.78 -15.11 7.52
CA ASN A 134 -11.68 -13.88 6.76
C ASN A 134 -10.22 -13.56 6.40
N LEU A 135 -9.28 -13.78 7.33
CA LEU A 135 -7.85 -13.63 7.07
C LEU A 135 -7.38 -14.60 5.99
N GLU A 136 -7.74 -15.88 6.10
CA GLU A 136 -7.39 -16.89 5.11
C GLU A 136 -7.99 -16.61 3.73
N LEU A 137 -9.26 -16.20 3.66
CA LEU A 137 -9.92 -15.84 2.41
C LEU A 137 -9.23 -14.65 1.75
N SER A 138 -8.95 -13.61 2.52
CA SER A 138 -8.26 -12.41 2.01
C SER A 138 -6.84 -12.73 1.53
N GLN A 139 -6.12 -13.62 2.22
CA GLN A 139 -4.80 -14.09 1.79
C GLN A 139 -4.84 -14.90 0.49
N LYS A 140 -5.80 -15.81 0.35
CA LYS A 140 -5.99 -16.58 -0.89
C LYS A 140 -6.30 -15.67 -2.07
N ARG A 141 -7.16 -14.68 -1.87
CA ARG A 141 -7.52 -13.67 -2.89
C ARG A 141 -6.33 -12.85 -3.34
N SER A 142 -5.57 -12.31 -2.41
CA SER A 142 -4.37 -11.52 -2.75
C SER A 142 -3.33 -12.35 -3.50
N MET A 143 -3.14 -13.61 -3.13
CA MET A 143 -2.25 -14.53 -3.83
C MET A 143 -2.72 -14.85 -5.26
N ASP A 144 -4.02 -15.04 -5.46
CA ASP A 144 -4.55 -15.32 -6.80
C ASP A 144 -4.46 -14.09 -7.71
N VAL A 145 -4.68 -12.89 -7.17
CA VAL A 145 -4.44 -11.63 -7.89
C VAL A 145 -2.97 -11.49 -8.28
N VAL A 146 -2.03 -11.79 -7.38
CA VAL A 146 -0.58 -11.80 -7.70
C VAL A 146 -0.27 -12.78 -8.81
N ARG A 147 -0.83 -13.99 -8.78
CA ARG A 147 -0.65 -15.01 -9.83
C ARG A 147 -1.12 -14.48 -11.19
N TRP A 148 -2.32 -13.94 -11.26
CA TRP A 148 -2.87 -13.39 -12.50
C TRP A 148 -2.16 -12.13 -12.96
N SER A 149 -1.69 -11.29 -12.03
CA SER A 149 -0.86 -10.12 -12.34
C SER A 149 0.44 -10.52 -13.05
N LEU A 150 1.10 -11.57 -12.58
CA LEU A 150 2.30 -12.08 -13.25
C LEU A 150 1.99 -12.77 -14.59
N ALA A 151 0.83 -13.42 -14.70
CA ALA A 151 0.39 -14.04 -15.95
C ALA A 151 0.01 -13.01 -17.04
N ALA A 152 -0.36 -11.79 -16.65
CA ALA A 152 -0.70 -10.69 -17.55
C ALA A 152 0.53 -10.07 -18.26
N LEU A 153 1.74 -10.43 -17.85
CA LEU A 153 2.99 -9.91 -18.42
C LEU A 153 3.71 -11.02 -19.20
N GLU A 154 4.21 -10.67 -20.38
CA GLU A 154 5.06 -11.55 -21.16
C GLU A 154 6.38 -11.86 -20.40
N PRO A 155 6.93 -13.08 -20.56
CA PRO A 155 8.24 -13.41 -20.00
C PRO A 155 9.33 -12.42 -20.46
N GLY A 156 10.12 -11.91 -19.51
CA GLY A 156 11.19 -10.94 -19.80
C GLY A 156 11.50 -10.03 -18.63
N ASP A 157 12.37 -9.06 -18.88
CA ASP A 157 12.92 -8.17 -17.84
C ASP A 157 11.84 -7.38 -17.08
N GLU A 158 10.76 -7.00 -17.75
CA GLU A 158 9.64 -6.26 -17.16
C GLU A 158 8.89 -7.14 -16.15
N ARG A 159 8.51 -8.36 -16.55
CA ARG A 159 7.87 -9.33 -15.64
C ARG A 159 8.77 -9.67 -14.46
N ASP A 160 10.07 -9.82 -14.70
CA ASP A 160 11.05 -10.12 -13.64
C ASP A 160 11.24 -8.93 -12.69
N CYS A 161 11.23 -7.70 -13.19
CA CYS A 161 11.20 -6.50 -12.37
C CYS A 161 9.93 -6.47 -11.52
N PHE A 162 8.76 -6.60 -12.14
CA PHE A 162 7.48 -6.54 -11.45
C PHE A 162 7.35 -7.63 -10.39
N ARG A 163 7.79 -8.84 -10.70
CA ARG A 163 7.81 -9.98 -9.75
C ARG A 163 8.64 -9.71 -8.50
N ARG A 164 9.77 -8.98 -8.62
CA ARG A 164 10.59 -8.61 -7.46
C ARG A 164 9.94 -7.56 -6.57
N LEU A 165 9.10 -6.71 -7.12
CA LEU A 165 8.37 -5.69 -6.37
C LEU A 165 7.10 -6.23 -5.71
N LEU A 166 6.51 -7.28 -6.28
CA LEU A 166 5.16 -7.74 -5.97
C LEU A 166 5.13 -8.67 -4.76
N SER A 167 4.18 -8.46 -3.87
CA SER A 167 3.87 -9.33 -2.74
C SER A 167 2.37 -9.39 -2.46
N ALA A 168 1.92 -10.39 -1.70
CA ALA A 168 0.54 -10.59 -1.31
C ALA A 168 0.37 -10.52 0.20
N SER A 169 -0.71 -9.92 0.67
CA SER A 169 -1.05 -9.83 2.09
C SER A 169 -2.57 -9.95 2.30
N GLY A 170 -2.99 -10.86 3.17
CA GLY A 170 -4.36 -10.89 3.67
C GLY A 170 -4.48 -9.96 4.87
N ARG A 171 -5.52 -9.12 4.91
CA ARG A 171 -5.85 -8.22 6.02
C ARG A 171 -7.11 -8.66 6.75
N GLY A 172 -7.89 -9.57 6.17
CA GLY A 172 -9.16 -9.97 6.75
C GLY A 172 -10.04 -8.76 6.99
N GLN A 173 -10.63 -8.71 8.18
CA GLN A 173 -11.48 -7.62 8.66
C GLN A 173 -10.75 -6.61 9.55
N GLU A 174 -9.43 -6.70 9.72
CA GLU A 174 -8.67 -5.88 10.68
C GLU A 174 -8.51 -4.41 10.25
N GLU A 175 -8.63 -4.12 8.96
CA GLU A 175 -8.47 -2.77 8.41
C GLU A 175 -9.75 -2.29 7.73
N LEU A 176 -10.80 -2.08 8.52
CA LEU A 176 -12.07 -1.53 8.01
C LEU A 176 -11.93 -0.06 7.59
N LEU A 177 -12.73 0.34 6.61
CA LEU A 177 -12.90 1.74 6.25
C LEU A 177 -13.61 2.48 7.39
N PRO A 178 -13.11 3.65 7.85
CA PRO A 178 -13.55 4.26 9.09
C PRO A 178 -15.02 4.71 9.07
N ASP A 179 -15.51 5.23 7.97
CA ASP A 179 -16.86 5.81 7.88
C ASP A 179 -17.88 4.87 7.22
N VAL A 180 -17.62 3.56 7.29
CA VAL A 180 -18.40 2.53 6.62
C VAL A 180 -18.72 1.42 7.62
N ALA A 181 -19.97 0.97 7.66
CA ALA A 181 -20.36 -0.16 8.51
C ALA A 181 -19.49 -1.39 8.23
N GLY A 182 -19.18 -2.18 9.27
CA GLY A 182 -18.29 -3.32 9.15
C GLY A 182 -18.76 -4.41 8.19
N ASP A 183 -20.07 -4.54 7.99
CA ASP A 183 -20.74 -5.47 7.08
C ASP A 183 -21.05 -4.89 5.69
N ASP A 184 -20.68 -3.64 5.44
CA ASP A 184 -20.86 -2.99 4.14
C ASP A 184 -19.99 -3.63 3.05
N SER A 185 -20.53 -3.76 1.84
CA SER A 185 -19.83 -4.35 0.69
C SER A 185 -18.54 -3.63 0.31
N ARG A 186 -18.42 -2.33 0.60
CA ARG A 186 -17.22 -1.52 0.36
C ARG A 186 -16.00 -1.96 1.19
N GLN A 187 -16.24 -2.68 2.30
CA GLN A 187 -15.17 -3.29 3.09
C GLN A 187 -14.46 -4.39 2.29
N ARG A 188 -15.20 -5.12 1.45
CA ARG A 188 -14.65 -6.17 0.59
C ARG A 188 -13.98 -5.56 -0.62
N ARG A 189 -12.66 -5.53 -0.60
CA ARG A 189 -11.83 -4.88 -1.62
C ARG A 189 -10.47 -5.54 -1.76
N VAL A 190 -9.84 -5.31 -2.88
CA VAL A 190 -8.41 -5.55 -3.09
C VAL A 190 -7.72 -4.21 -3.29
N VAL A 191 -6.57 -4.05 -2.68
CA VAL A 191 -5.78 -2.82 -2.74
C VAL A 191 -4.40 -3.16 -3.29
N PHE A 192 -4.01 -2.52 -4.39
CA PHE A 192 -2.60 -2.46 -4.79
C PHE A 192 -1.98 -1.26 -4.10
N LYS A 193 -1.08 -1.52 -3.17
CA LYS A 193 -0.35 -0.51 -2.42
C LYS A 193 1.05 -0.39 -2.98
N ILE A 194 1.30 0.69 -3.69
CA ILE A 194 2.58 1.01 -4.32
C ILE A 194 3.35 1.92 -3.38
N ARG A 195 4.45 1.42 -2.81
CA ARG A 195 5.30 2.18 -1.90
C ARG A 195 6.53 2.72 -2.60
N THR A 196 6.85 3.96 -2.30
CA THR A 196 8.12 4.57 -2.69
C THR A 196 9.22 4.24 -1.68
N GLN A 197 10.47 4.39 -2.10
CA GLN A 197 11.63 4.22 -1.22
C GLN A 197 11.61 5.29 -0.12
N ARG A 198 11.98 4.87 1.09
CA ARG A 198 12.32 5.77 2.19
C ARG A 198 13.81 6.06 2.16
N ASP A 199 14.20 7.28 2.36
CA ASP A 199 15.61 7.61 2.58
C ASP A 199 16.01 7.10 3.98
N ALA A 200 17.24 6.57 4.12
CA ALA A 200 17.77 6.04 5.38
C ALA A 200 17.70 7.06 6.55
N ALA A 201 17.66 8.34 6.23
CA ALA A 201 17.49 9.40 7.22
C ALA A 201 16.05 9.58 7.71
N ASP A 202 15.04 9.13 6.96
CA ASP A 202 13.64 9.10 7.41
C ASP A 202 13.42 7.99 8.45
N ASP A 203 14.09 6.86 8.29
CA ASP A 203 14.07 5.76 9.25
C ASP A 203 14.73 6.17 10.58
N LEU A 204 15.83 6.93 10.52
CA LEU A 204 16.48 7.50 11.71
C LEU A 204 15.61 8.53 12.44
N ALA A 205 14.95 9.42 11.71
CA ALA A 205 14.06 10.42 12.29
C ALA A 205 12.84 9.77 12.97
N THR A 206 12.25 8.76 12.33
CA THR A 206 11.12 8.00 12.87
C THR A 206 11.55 7.19 14.11
N GLY A 207 12.74 6.59 14.08
CA GLY A 207 13.33 5.89 15.23
C GLY A 207 13.55 6.80 16.44
N LEU A 208 14.06 8.01 16.24
CA LEU A 208 14.28 8.98 17.30
C LEU A 208 12.96 9.48 17.92
N VAL A 209 11.94 9.76 17.10
CA VAL A 209 10.63 10.19 17.59
C VAL A 209 9.97 9.09 18.44
N ASN A 210 10.03 7.84 18.00
CA ASN A 210 9.47 6.71 18.73
C ASN A 210 10.23 6.44 20.05
N THR A 211 11.53 6.69 20.11
CA THR A 211 12.34 6.51 21.32
C THR A 211 12.03 7.59 22.36
N VAL A 212 11.71 8.81 21.94
CA VAL A 212 11.35 9.93 22.83
C VAL A 212 9.89 9.84 23.30
N ALA A 213 9.00 9.22 22.51
CA ALA A 213 7.57 9.12 22.81
C ALA A 213 7.17 7.97 23.76
N THR A 214 8.09 7.06 24.09
CA THR A 214 7.85 5.98 25.09
C THR A 214 8.56 6.30 26.41
N PRO A 215 7.89 6.95 27.38
CA PRO A 215 8.40 6.98 28.74
C PRO A 215 8.33 5.56 29.31
N SER A 216 9.48 5.00 29.68
CA SER A 216 9.58 3.73 30.39
C SER A 216 8.83 3.85 31.72
N ILE A 217 7.61 3.35 31.79
CA ILE A 217 6.92 3.14 33.06
C ILE A 217 7.49 1.85 33.61
N GLU A 218 8.59 1.97 34.39
CA GLU A 218 9.00 0.93 35.31
C GLU A 218 7.95 0.83 36.43
N THR A 219 7.03 -0.10 36.29
CA THR A 219 6.21 -0.54 37.41
C THR A 219 7.07 -1.42 38.30
N GLY A 220 7.68 -0.80 39.34
CA GLY A 220 8.29 -1.52 40.43
C GLY A 220 7.24 -2.37 41.15
N LYS A 221 7.39 -3.69 41.05
CA LYS A 221 6.73 -4.65 41.95
C LYS A 221 7.42 -4.60 43.32
N ARG A 222 6.65 -4.26 44.32
CA ARG A 222 6.83 -4.78 45.68
C ARG A 222 5.70 -5.74 46.01
#